data_4107107f01150b1661a3205b84c3487e
#
_entry.id   4107107f01150b1661a3205b84c3487e
#
_cell.length_a   1.000
_cell.length_b   1.000
_cell.length_c   1.000
_cell.angle_alpha   90.00
_cell.angle_beta   90.00
_cell.angle_gamma   90.00
#
_symmetry.space_group_name_H-M   'P 1'
#
loop_
_entity.id
_entity.type
_entity.pdbx_description
1 polymer ?
#
loop_
_entity_poly.entity_id
_entity_poly.type
_entity_poly.pdbx_seq_one_letter_code
_entity_poly.pdbx_strand_id
1 'polypeptide(L)'
;PIANLTTPRECAAVLKAMGDETRLRILESLLLGEKCVTDLTDILRCSQPHVSHHLRILRDAGLVEGHRHGKQVCYRVDPTVQRALKSRGEQVLDFGCCELRFPTSTLLTVQHKP
;
A
#
# COMPACT_ATOMS: atom_id res chain seq x y z
N PRO A 1 -10.87 -3.09 12.57
CA PRO A 1 -10.10 -2.18 11.70
C PRO A 1 -8.66 -2.04 12.18
N ILE A 2 -7.76 -1.89 11.23
CA ILE A 2 -6.34 -1.86 11.51
C ILE A 2 -5.82 -0.49 11.96
N ALA A 3 -6.70 0.49 12.07
CA ALA A 3 -6.29 1.86 12.40
C ALA A 3 -5.90 2.06 13.87
N ASN A 4 -6.30 1.17 14.76
CA ASN A 4 -6.06 1.32 16.19
C ASN A 4 -5.63 0.01 16.81
N LEU A 5 -4.53 -0.52 16.30
CA LEU A 5 -3.97 -1.77 16.81
C LEU A 5 -3.27 -1.52 18.14
N THR A 6 -3.52 -2.36 19.13
CA THR A 6 -3.01 -2.16 20.47
C THR A 6 -2.17 -3.32 21.00
N THR A 7 -2.23 -4.49 20.37
CA THR A 7 -1.48 -5.64 20.84
C THR A 7 -0.29 -5.95 19.93
N PRO A 8 0.78 -6.53 20.50
CA PRO A 8 1.92 -6.95 19.67
C PRO A 8 1.53 -7.94 18.58
N ARG A 9 0.56 -8.82 18.85
CA ARG A 9 0.11 -9.79 17.86
C ARG A 9 -0.49 -9.09 16.63
N GLU A 10 -1.35 -8.11 16.87
CA GLU A 10 -1.97 -7.34 15.80
C GLU A 10 -0.94 -6.54 15.01
N CYS A 11 -0.05 -5.85 15.71
CA CYS A 11 1.02 -5.10 15.06
C CYS A 11 1.92 -6.00 14.23
N ALA A 12 2.30 -7.16 14.77
CA ALA A 12 3.17 -8.09 14.08
C ALA A 12 2.53 -8.60 12.79
N ALA A 13 1.22 -8.85 12.81
CA ALA A 13 0.51 -9.32 11.61
C ALA A 13 0.58 -8.30 10.48
N VAL A 14 0.38 -7.03 10.80
CA VAL A 14 0.46 -5.95 9.81
C VAL A 14 1.89 -5.78 9.31
N LEU A 15 2.86 -5.74 10.21
CA LEU A 15 4.26 -5.60 9.83
C LEU A 15 4.73 -6.77 8.95
N LYS A 16 4.26 -7.97 9.26
CA LYS A 16 4.58 -9.15 8.47
C LYS A 16 4.05 -9.03 7.04
N ALA A 17 2.82 -8.54 6.90
CA ALA A 17 2.23 -8.33 5.58
C ALA A 17 3.00 -7.28 4.79
N MET A 18 3.57 -6.27 5.46
CA MET A 18 4.36 -5.23 4.81
C MET A 18 5.84 -5.63 4.61
N GLY A 19 6.30 -6.68 5.25
CA GLY A 19 7.71 -7.05 5.27
C GLY A 19 8.19 -7.76 4.01
N ASP A 20 7.86 -7.24 2.86
CA ASP A 20 8.27 -7.78 1.57
C ASP A 20 8.43 -6.61 0.59
N GLU A 21 9.50 -6.64 -0.19
CA GLU A 21 9.80 -5.54 -1.11
C GLU A 21 8.67 -5.29 -2.11
N THR A 22 8.13 -6.35 -2.70
CA THR A 22 7.05 -6.20 -3.69
C THR A 22 5.81 -5.59 -3.05
N ARG A 23 5.48 -6.04 -1.85
CA ARG A 23 4.31 -5.49 -1.15
C ARG A 23 4.50 -4.03 -0.76
N LEU A 24 5.71 -3.65 -0.35
CA LEU A 24 5.98 -2.23 -0.07
C LEU A 24 5.88 -1.39 -1.34
N ARG A 25 6.35 -1.91 -2.47
CA ARG A 25 6.25 -1.20 -3.75
C ARG A 25 4.79 -1.05 -4.18
N ILE A 26 3.97 -2.05 -3.92
CA ILE A 26 2.53 -1.95 -4.20
C ILE A 26 1.91 -0.84 -3.36
N LEU A 27 2.19 -0.84 -2.05
CA LEU A 27 1.65 0.18 -1.16
C LEU A 27 2.09 1.58 -1.58
N GLU A 28 3.36 1.74 -1.92
CA GLU A 28 3.89 3.01 -2.39
C GLU A 28 3.14 3.49 -3.63
N SER A 29 2.89 2.59 -4.58
CA SER A 29 2.15 2.92 -5.80
C SER A 29 0.72 3.34 -5.48
N LEU A 30 0.07 2.64 -4.56
CA LEU A 30 -1.32 2.91 -4.19
C LEU A 30 -1.48 4.21 -3.40
N LEU A 31 -0.42 4.66 -2.73
CA LEU A 31 -0.45 5.95 -2.03
C LEU A 31 -0.58 7.12 -3.01
N LEU A 32 -0.21 6.91 -4.26
CA LEU A 32 -0.36 7.91 -5.31
C LEU A 32 -1.75 7.92 -5.93
N GLY A 33 -2.58 6.95 -5.57
CA GLY A 33 -3.94 6.83 -6.06
C GLY A 33 -4.31 5.38 -6.34
N GLU A 34 -5.61 5.15 -6.54
CA GLU A 34 -6.12 3.82 -6.85
C GLU A 34 -5.47 3.28 -8.12
N LYS A 35 -5.18 1.99 -8.13
CA LYS A 35 -4.57 1.32 -9.28
C LYS A 35 -5.27 -0.01 -9.53
N CYS A 36 -5.47 -0.33 -10.79
CA CYS A 36 -5.98 -1.65 -11.17
C CYS A 36 -4.83 -2.65 -11.24
N VAL A 37 -5.16 -3.93 -11.18
CA VAL A 37 -4.13 -4.99 -11.21
C VAL A 37 -3.23 -4.84 -12.44
N THR A 38 -3.82 -4.54 -13.60
CA THR A 38 -3.04 -4.36 -14.84
C THR A 38 -2.05 -3.20 -14.72
N ASP A 39 -2.44 -2.11 -14.05
CA ASP A 39 -1.53 -0.99 -13.83
C ASP A 39 -0.34 -1.43 -12.98
N LEU A 40 -0.62 -2.20 -11.94
CA LEU A 40 0.44 -2.66 -11.03
C LEU A 40 1.40 -3.64 -11.72
N THR A 41 0.90 -4.51 -12.60
CA THR A 41 1.79 -5.40 -13.34
C THR A 41 2.77 -4.59 -14.19
N ASP A 42 2.30 -3.52 -14.81
CA ASP A 42 3.15 -2.66 -15.63
C ASP A 42 4.15 -1.88 -14.78
N ILE A 43 3.68 -1.30 -13.67
CA ILE A 43 4.54 -0.48 -12.79
C ILE A 43 5.63 -1.35 -12.16
N LEU A 44 5.25 -2.54 -11.68
CA LEU A 44 6.16 -3.41 -10.94
C LEU A 44 6.94 -4.36 -11.83
N ARG A 45 6.55 -4.49 -13.08
CA ARG A 45 7.12 -5.44 -14.03
C ARG A 45 7.08 -6.86 -13.51
N CYS A 46 5.95 -7.22 -12.93
CA CYS A 46 5.67 -8.55 -12.39
C CYS A 46 4.50 -9.16 -13.14
N SER A 47 4.41 -10.48 -13.12
CA SER A 47 3.26 -11.16 -13.73
C SER A 47 1.99 -10.89 -12.93
N GLN A 48 0.85 -11.02 -13.58
CA GLN A 48 -0.44 -10.81 -12.91
C GLN A 48 -0.64 -11.77 -11.72
N PRO A 49 -0.35 -13.08 -11.85
CA PRO A 49 -0.48 -13.96 -10.70
C PRO A 49 0.39 -13.55 -9.51
N HIS A 50 1.59 -13.04 -9.80
CA HIS A 50 2.51 -12.60 -8.75
C HIS A 50 1.93 -11.38 -8.02
N VAL A 51 1.46 -10.38 -8.77
CA VAL A 51 0.85 -9.19 -8.20
C VAL A 51 -0.42 -9.55 -7.42
N SER A 52 -1.27 -10.39 -8.00
CA SER A 52 -2.51 -10.80 -7.34
C SER A 52 -2.26 -11.53 -6.03
N HIS A 53 -1.21 -12.35 -5.97
CA HIS A 53 -0.82 -13.06 -4.75
C HIS A 53 -0.49 -12.06 -3.63
N HIS A 54 0.33 -11.06 -3.94
CA HIS A 54 0.71 -10.05 -2.95
C HIS A 54 -0.45 -9.16 -2.55
N LEU A 55 -1.33 -8.81 -3.49
CA LEU A 55 -2.53 -8.03 -3.19
C LEU A 55 -3.45 -8.79 -2.24
N ARG A 56 -3.55 -10.11 -2.40
CA ARG A 56 -4.36 -10.92 -1.49
C ARG A 56 -3.84 -10.86 -0.07
N ILE A 57 -2.51 -10.96 0.09
CA ILE A 57 -1.89 -10.88 1.41
C ILE A 57 -2.17 -9.53 2.05
N LEU A 58 -2.01 -8.45 1.29
CA LEU A 58 -2.27 -7.10 1.79
C LEU A 58 -3.75 -6.91 2.13
N ARG A 59 -4.64 -7.44 1.29
CA ARG A 59 -6.08 -7.35 1.53
C ARG A 59 -6.49 -8.12 2.79
N ASP A 60 -5.96 -9.32 2.95
CA ASP A 60 -6.29 -10.16 4.11
C ASP A 60 -5.80 -9.53 5.41
N ALA A 61 -4.74 -8.74 5.35
CA ALA A 61 -4.24 -7.99 6.49
C ALA A 61 -5.01 -6.67 6.72
N GLY A 62 -5.93 -6.32 5.83
CA GLY A 62 -6.72 -5.11 5.95
C GLY A 62 -6.04 -3.84 5.47
N LEU A 63 -4.91 -3.96 4.77
CA LEU A 63 -4.14 -2.81 4.32
C LEU A 63 -4.68 -2.18 3.06
N VAL A 64 -5.30 -2.97 2.21
CA VAL A 64 -5.86 -2.50 0.95
C VAL A 64 -7.25 -3.08 0.78
N GLU A 65 -8.05 -2.41 -0.05
CA GLU A 65 -9.37 -2.91 -0.42
C GLU A 65 -9.51 -2.90 -1.93
N GLY A 66 -10.21 -3.91 -2.45
CA GLY A 66 -10.41 -4.05 -3.89
C GLY A 66 -11.81 -3.65 -4.30
N HIS A 67 -11.91 -3.07 -5.47
CA HIS A 67 -13.16 -2.65 -6.07
C HIS A 67 -13.21 -3.13 -7.51
N ARG A 68 -14.34 -3.67 -7.92
CA ARG A 68 -14.50 -4.10 -9.30
C ARG A 68 -15.01 -2.93 -10.14
N HIS A 69 -14.31 -2.67 -11.24
CA HIS A 69 -14.70 -1.67 -12.23
C HIS A 69 -14.84 -2.39 -13.57
N GLY A 70 -16.05 -2.83 -13.88
CA GLY A 70 -16.28 -3.63 -15.09
C GLY A 70 -15.58 -4.97 -14.97
N LYS A 71 -14.67 -5.23 -15.89
CA LYS A 71 -13.89 -6.47 -15.91
C LYS A 71 -12.60 -6.39 -15.11
N GLN A 72 -12.28 -5.20 -14.62
CA GLN A 72 -11.03 -4.97 -13.89
C GLN A 72 -11.28 -4.92 -12.41
N VAL A 73 -10.26 -5.31 -11.64
CA VAL A 73 -10.25 -5.14 -10.19
C VAL A 73 -9.18 -4.13 -9.86
N CYS A 74 -9.56 -3.08 -9.14
CA CYS A 74 -8.66 -2.01 -8.75
C CYS A 74 -8.57 -1.97 -7.24
N TYR A 75 -7.43 -1.50 -6.73
CA TYR A 75 -7.14 -1.50 -5.30
C TYR A 75 -6.76 -0.12 -4.82
N ARG A 76 -7.05 0.15 -3.56
CA ARG A 76 -6.62 1.36 -2.88
C ARG A 76 -6.21 1.01 -1.46
N VAL A 77 -5.38 1.86 -0.88
CA VAL A 77 -5.01 1.73 0.54
C VAL A 77 -6.27 1.98 1.38
N ASP A 78 -6.42 1.23 2.46
CA ASP A 78 -7.52 1.45 3.40
C ASP A 78 -7.45 2.91 3.88
N PRO A 79 -8.48 3.71 3.63
CA PRO A 79 -8.42 5.14 3.96
C PRO A 79 -8.33 5.42 5.45
N THR A 80 -8.71 4.47 6.32
CA THR A 80 -8.67 4.68 7.77
C THR A 80 -7.24 4.75 8.30
N VAL A 81 -6.27 4.18 7.60
CA VAL A 81 -4.87 4.19 8.05
C VAL A 81 -4.01 5.19 7.29
N GLN A 82 -4.52 5.72 6.19
CA GLN A 82 -3.76 6.66 5.37
C GLN A 82 -3.98 8.09 5.81
N ARG A 83 -2.89 8.84 6.01
CA ARG A 83 -2.98 10.27 6.20
C ARG A 83 -1.76 10.95 5.60
N ALA A 84 -1.95 12.18 5.19
CA ALA A 84 -0.89 12.99 4.61
C ALA A 84 -0.34 13.95 5.64
N LEU A 85 0.97 14.07 5.71
CA LEU A 85 1.63 15.09 6.51
C LEU A 85 1.94 16.26 5.59
N LYS A 86 1.02 17.24 5.56
CA LYS A 86 1.10 18.37 4.62
C LYS A 86 2.40 19.16 4.74
N SER A 87 2.89 19.33 5.96
CA SER A 87 4.09 20.13 6.20
C SER A 87 5.34 19.50 5.62
N ARG A 88 5.36 18.19 5.39
CA ARG A 88 6.54 17.48 4.90
C ARG A 88 6.32 16.81 3.57
N GLY A 89 5.11 16.86 3.03
CA GLY A 89 4.78 16.14 1.79
C GLY A 89 4.94 14.63 1.94
N GLU A 90 4.64 14.09 3.12
CA GLU A 90 4.76 12.67 3.38
C GLU A 90 3.40 12.00 3.40
N GLN A 91 3.36 10.76 2.96
CA GLN A 91 2.21 9.88 3.13
C GLN A 91 2.51 8.94 4.29
N VAL A 92 1.55 8.77 5.17
CA VAL A 92 1.72 7.98 6.38
C VAL A 92 0.67 6.91 6.46
N LEU A 93 1.09 5.70 6.77
CA LEU A 93 0.21 4.60 7.15
C LEU A 93 0.29 4.49 8.67
N ASP A 94 -0.79 4.85 9.34
CA ASP A 94 -0.84 4.92 10.81
C ASP A 94 -1.75 3.83 11.35
N PHE A 95 -1.17 2.90 12.08
CA PHE A 95 -1.88 1.75 12.65
C PHE A 95 -2.15 1.90 14.14
N GLY A 96 -1.80 3.05 14.70
CA GLY A 96 -1.92 3.26 16.13
C GLY A 96 -0.72 2.75 16.92
N CYS A 97 -0.33 1.50 16.72
CA CYS A 97 0.84 0.93 17.38
C CYS A 97 2.15 1.35 16.73
N CYS A 98 2.10 1.73 15.46
CA CYS A 98 3.26 2.18 14.71
C CYS A 98 2.79 2.91 13.46
N GLU A 99 3.71 3.57 12.78
CA GLU A 99 3.40 4.21 11.51
C GLU A 99 4.55 4.02 10.54
N LEU A 100 4.21 3.98 9.25
CA LEU A 100 5.18 3.88 8.18
C LEU A 100 5.05 5.12 7.31
N ARG A 101 6.17 5.79 7.07
CA ARG A 101 6.20 7.04 6.30
C ARG A 101 6.82 6.84 4.95
N PHE A 102 6.13 7.35 3.93
CA PHE A 102 6.64 7.37 2.57
C PHE A 102 6.79 8.84 2.16
N PRO A 103 8.02 9.36 2.09
CA PRO A 103 8.22 10.76 1.68
C PRO A 103 7.74 10.95 0.24
N THR A 104 6.84 11.91 0.04
CA THR A 104 6.33 12.21 -1.31
C THR A 104 7.47 12.66 -2.22
N SER A 105 8.43 13.39 -1.68
CA SER A 105 9.60 13.83 -2.45
C SER A 105 10.38 12.65 -3.01
N THR A 106 10.49 11.55 -2.25
CA THR A 106 11.17 10.36 -2.72
C THR A 106 10.39 9.70 -3.87
N LEU A 107 9.07 9.65 -3.74
CA LEU A 107 8.23 9.10 -4.80
C LEU A 107 8.37 9.91 -6.09
N LEU A 108 8.37 11.23 -5.97
CA LEU A 108 8.53 12.12 -7.13
C LEU A 108 9.93 12.02 -7.70
N THR A 109 10.94 11.91 -6.86
CA THR A 109 12.34 11.80 -7.30
C THR A 109 12.55 10.58 -8.17
N VAL A 110 11.94 9.45 -7.80
CA VAL A 110 12.03 8.23 -8.60
C VAL A 110 11.47 8.45 -9.99
N GLN A 111 10.42 9.25 -10.12
CA GLN A 111 9.79 9.53 -11.40
C GLN A 111 10.63 10.47 -12.26
N HIS A 112 11.38 11.37 -11.65
CA HIS A 112 12.14 12.42 -12.37
C HIS A 112 13.61 12.10 -12.54
N LYS A 113 14.07 11.03 -12.00
CA LYS A 113 15.47 10.71 -12.08
C LYS A 113 15.83 10.30 -13.50
N PRO A 114 16.82 10.97 -14.10
CA PRO A 114 17.25 10.64 -15.46
C PRO A 114 17.90 9.27 -15.55
#